data_2d1eae2b42cf31be28ef985b18e4fef2
#
_entry.id   2d1eae2b42cf31be28ef985b18e4fef2
#
_cell.length_a   1.000
_cell.length_b   1.000
_cell.length_c   1.000
_cell.angle_alpha   90.00
_cell.angle_beta   90.00
_cell.angle_gamma   90.00
#
_symmetry.space_group_name_H-M   'P 1'
#
loop_
_entity.id
_entity.type
_entity.pdbx_description
1 polymer ?
#
loop_
_entity_poly.entity_id
_entity_poly.type
_entity_poly.pdbx_seq_one_letter_code
_entity_poly.pdbx_strand_id
1 'polypeptide(L)'
;ENSWHTDVTWMESPSLCSIAQCTECPPFGGDTLFSDSHAAFLGLPEKIKSQISTLSGINDYRVFLNRGGVQVPESLANEMKAQIPFGVAHPLARQHPETGKLALYIHGGFLRHDSLFDHTTGEAMGCEASKALVAELLKQHSRPEYQCRFQWSEGDIAFWDNRAVQHY
;
A
#
# COMPACT_ATOMS: atom_id res chain seq x y z
N GLU A 1 -7.15 10.79 2.53
CA GLU A 1 -7.20 9.36 2.81
C GLU A 1 -6.81 9.11 4.26
N ASN A 2 -7.43 8.14 4.95
CA ASN A 2 -7.19 7.85 6.37
C ASN A 2 -6.76 6.38 6.60
N SER A 3 -5.94 5.86 5.72
CA SER A 3 -5.31 4.55 5.84
C SER A 3 -3.87 4.59 5.34
N TRP A 4 -3.00 3.79 5.95
CA TRP A 4 -1.64 3.57 5.45
C TRP A 4 -1.71 3.01 4.04
N HIS A 5 -1.05 3.67 3.10
CA HIS A 5 -1.04 3.25 1.70
C HIS A 5 0.24 3.69 0.97
N THR A 6 0.46 3.07 -0.17
CA THR A 6 1.35 3.57 -1.21
C THR A 6 0.55 3.71 -2.50
N ASP A 7 0.97 4.62 -3.37
CA ASP A 7 0.16 5.06 -4.50
C ASP A 7 0.12 4.05 -5.65
N VAL A 8 -1.02 4.02 -6.34
CA VAL A 8 -1.22 3.41 -7.66
C VAL A 8 -0.91 1.91 -7.72
N THR A 9 -1.06 1.18 -6.61
CA THR A 9 -0.71 -0.25 -6.53
C THR A 9 -1.65 -1.16 -7.33
N TRP A 10 -2.75 -0.63 -7.87
CA TRP A 10 -3.60 -1.35 -8.82
C TRP A 10 -3.00 -1.46 -10.22
N MET A 11 -1.86 -0.81 -10.49
CA MET A 11 -1.12 -0.95 -11.75
C MET A 11 -0.11 -2.09 -11.65
N GLU A 12 0.13 -2.78 -12.77
CA GLU A 12 1.16 -3.82 -12.86
C GLU A 12 2.56 -3.25 -12.54
N SER A 13 2.82 -2.04 -13.04
CA SER A 13 4.00 -1.24 -12.71
C SER A 13 3.57 0.00 -11.94
N PRO A 14 3.48 -0.05 -10.59
CA PRO A 14 3.13 1.11 -9.79
C PRO A 14 4.15 2.24 -9.90
N SER A 15 3.72 3.47 -9.61
CA SER A 15 4.59 4.64 -9.62
C SER A 15 5.82 4.42 -8.74
N LEU A 16 7.00 4.72 -9.31
CA LEU A 16 8.28 4.65 -8.59
C LEU A 16 8.27 5.58 -7.37
N CYS A 17 7.76 6.78 -7.54
CA CYS A 17 7.76 7.82 -6.53
C CYS A 17 6.51 8.69 -6.63
N SER A 18 6.25 9.42 -5.56
CA SER A 18 5.27 10.50 -5.53
C SER A 18 5.95 11.81 -5.14
N ILE A 19 5.43 12.90 -5.67
CA ILE A 19 5.87 14.26 -5.38
C ILE A 19 4.62 15.05 -4.99
N ALA A 20 4.64 15.69 -3.81
CA ALA A 20 3.59 16.59 -3.36
C ALA A 20 4.16 17.96 -3.04
N GLN A 21 3.47 19.01 -3.47
CA GLN A 21 3.76 20.38 -3.11
C GLN A 21 2.63 20.94 -2.25
N CYS A 22 2.98 21.56 -1.14
CA CYS A 22 2.03 22.27 -0.31
C CYS A 22 1.81 23.68 -0.89
N THR A 23 0.67 23.91 -1.51
CA THR A 23 0.28 25.23 -2.05
C THR A 23 -0.47 26.08 -1.04
N GLU A 24 -1.13 25.44 -0.07
CA GLU A 24 -1.86 26.08 1.03
C GLU A 24 -1.77 25.18 2.24
N CYS A 25 -1.35 25.72 3.38
CA CYS A 25 -1.16 24.97 4.62
C CYS A 25 -2.18 25.43 5.68
N PRO A 26 -2.97 24.53 6.26
CA PRO A 26 -3.85 24.89 7.36
C PRO A 26 -3.02 25.25 8.61
N PRO A 27 -3.54 26.10 9.50
CA PRO A 27 -2.82 26.49 10.72
C PRO A 27 -2.62 25.31 11.69
N PHE A 28 -3.39 24.24 11.56
CA PHE A 28 -3.33 23.04 12.41
C PHE A 28 -3.64 21.78 11.60
N GLY A 29 -2.90 20.71 11.86
CA GLY A 29 -3.10 19.42 11.20
C GLY A 29 -2.59 19.40 9.77
N GLY A 30 -2.98 18.36 9.01
CA GLY A 30 -2.55 18.18 7.62
C GLY A 30 -1.16 17.57 7.47
N ASP A 31 -0.45 17.25 8.56
CA ASP A 31 0.85 16.57 8.50
C ASP A 31 0.74 15.25 7.75
N THR A 32 1.81 14.87 7.07
CA THR A 32 1.93 13.54 6.47
C THR A 32 2.84 12.66 7.31
N LEU A 33 2.37 11.46 7.62
CA LEU A 33 3.18 10.42 8.25
C LEU A 33 3.74 9.51 7.16
N PHE A 34 5.02 9.19 7.26
CA PHE A 34 5.68 8.19 6.42
C PHE A 34 6.12 7.01 7.28
N SER A 35 5.94 5.79 6.78
CA SER A 35 6.37 4.55 7.43
C SER A 35 7.37 3.81 6.55
N ASP A 36 8.53 3.46 7.10
CA ASP A 36 9.56 2.64 6.43
C ASP A 36 9.07 1.20 6.30
N SER A 37 8.75 0.78 5.08
CA SER A 37 8.27 -0.56 4.78
C SER A 37 9.34 -1.65 4.94
N HIS A 38 10.64 -1.30 4.83
CA HIS A 38 11.74 -2.22 5.10
C HIS A 38 11.87 -2.47 6.60
N ALA A 39 11.88 -1.42 7.42
CA ALA A 39 11.91 -1.55 8.88
C ALA A 39 10.66 -2.31 9.38
N ALA A 40 9.48 -2.02 8.82
CA ALA A 40 8.25 -2.73 9.12
C ALA A 40 8.36 -4.24 8.80
N PHE A 41 9.00 -4.62 7.68
CA PHE A 41 9.27 -6.02 7.34
C PHE A 41 10.25 -6.65 8.30
N LEU A 42 11.36 -5.98 8.62
CA LEU A 42 12.38 -6.51 9.54
C LEU A 42 11.82 -6.76 10.94
N GLY A 43 10.90 -5.92 11.40
CA GLY A 43 10.26 -6.03 12.70
C GLY A 43 9.20 -7.13 12.82
N LEU A 44 8.87 -7.84 11.74
CA LEU A 44 7.97 -9.00 11.79
C LEU A 44 8.65 -10.21 12.44
N PRO A 45 7.91 -11.05 13.18
CA PRO A 45 8.39 -12.36 13.62
C PRO A 45 8.83 -13.24 12.44
N GLU A 46 9.88 -14.04 12.60
CA GLU A 46 10.40 -14.91 11.54
C GLU A 46 9.32 -15.85 10.96
N LYS A 47 8.42 -16.36 11.80
CA LYS A 47 7.28 -17.17 11.35
C LYS A 47 6.40 -16.43 10.35
N ILE A 48 6.12 -15.14 10.59
CA ILE A 48 5.30 -14.31 9.69
C ILE A 48 6.07 -13.98 8.42
N LYS A 49 7.37 -13.63 8.51
CA LYS A 49 8.22 -13.40 7.35
C LYS A 49 8.23 -14.62 6.42
N SER A 50 8.45 -15.82 6.98
CA SER A 50 8.38 -17.06 6.23
C SER A 50 7.01 -17.28 5.59
N GLN A 51 5.92 -17.04 6.32
CA GLN A 51 4.56 -17.20 5.80
C GLN A 51 4.27 -16.27 4.62
N ILE A 52 4.68 -15.00 4.70
CA ILE A 52 4.37 -14.01 3.65
C ILE A 52 5.34 -14.05 2.47
N SER A 53 6.43 -14.82 2.54
CA SER A 53 7.47 -14.87 1.50
C SER A 53 6.95 -15.38 0.15
N THR A 54 5.92 -16.23 0.16
CA THR A 54 5.27 -16.77 -1.04
C THR A 54 3.87 -16.19 -1.27
N LEU A 55 3.41 -15.27 -0.42
CA LEU A 55 2.08 -14.71 -0.54
C LEU A 55 2.03 -13.46 -1.40
N SER A 56 1.00 -13.39 -2.22
CA SER A 56 0.59 -12.19 -2.97
C SER A 56 -0.86 -11.84 -2.67
N GLY A 57 -1.22 -10.58 -2.92
CA GLY A 57 -2.58 -10.09 -2.77
C GLY A 57 -3.01 -9.25 -3.96
N ILE A 58 -4.30 -9.26 -4.27
CA ILE A 58 -4.88 -8.52 -5.40
C ILE A 58 -5.14 -7.08 -5.00
N ASN A 59 -4.52 -6.16 -5.72
CA ASN A 59 -4.72 -4.72 -5.60
C ASN A 59 -5.69 -4.24 -6.67
N ASP A 60 -6.71 -3.50 -6.24
CA ASP A 60 -7.85 -3.15 -7.09
C ASP A 60 -8.31 -1.73 -6.75
N TYR A 61 -8.32 -0.83 -7.75
CA TYR A 61 -8.77 0.54 -7.57
C TYR A 61 -10.23 0.63 -7.09
N ARG A 62 -11.06 -0.38 -7.37
CA ARG A 62 -12.45 -0.44 -6.92
C ARG A 62 -12.60 -0.49 -5.41
N VAL A 63 -11.59 -1.01 -4.69
CA VAL A 63 -11.56 -0.98 -3.22
C VAL A 63 -11.60 0.46 -2.71
N PHE A 64 -10.81 1.34 -3.33
CA PHE A 64 -10.79 2.76 -3.00
C PHE A 64 -12.09 3.47 -3.38
N LEU A 65 -12.61 3.25 -4.59
CA LEU A 65 -13.86 3.86 -5.05
C LEU A 65 -15.04 3.51 -4.13
N ASN A 66 -15.11 2.26 -3.68
CA ASN A 66 -16.18 1.80 -2.79
C ASN A 66 -16.11 2.40 -1.38
N ARG A 67 -14.93 2.81 -0.92
CA ARG A 67 -14.73 3.39 0.43
C ARG A 67 -14.92 4.90 0.48
N GLY A 68 -14.55 5.60 -0.56
CA GLY A 68 -14.32 7.04 -0.51
C GLY A 68 -15.47 7.90 -1.03
N GLY A 69 -16.52 7.34 -1.59
CA GLY A 69 -17.55 8.13 -2.27
C GLY A 69 -17.00 8.94 -3.45
N VAL A 70 -15.82 8.59 -3.95
CA VAL A 70 -15.23 9.24 -5.12
C VAL A 70 -16.04 8.87 -6.34
N GLN A 71 -16.71 9.86 -6.92
CA GLN A 71 -17.42 9.68 -8.18
C GLN A 71 -16.44 9.84 -9.34
N VAL A 72 -16.15 8.74 -10.01
CA VAL A 72 -15.38 8.74 -11.26
C VAL A 72 -16.38 8.82 -12.42
N PRO A 73 -16.13 9.65 -13.46
CA PRO A 73 -16.96 9.63 -14.67
C PRO A 73 -17.10 8.22 -15.23
N GLU A 74 -18.31 7.86 -15.66
CA GLU A 74 -18.63 6.49 -16.13
C GLU A 74 -17.72 6.02 -17.27
N SER A 75 -17.37 6.93 -18.19
CA SER A 75 -16.45 6.65 -19.29
C SER A 75 -15.07 6.21 -18.77
N LEU A 76 -14.52 6.92 -17.78
CA LEU A 76 -13.23 6.59 -17.17
C LEU A 76 -13.31 5.29 -16.36
N ALA A 77 -14.39 5.08 -15.62
CA ALA A 77 -14.61 3.83 -14.88
C ALA A 77 -14.67 2.61 -15.81
N ASN A 78 -15.30 2.75 -16.96
CA ASN A 78 -15.39 1.69 -17.97
C ASN A 78 -14.04 1.42 -18.64
N GLU A 79 -13.27 2.45 -18.93
CA GLU A 79 -11.90 2.33 -19.47
C GLU A 79 -10.97 1.62 -18.46
N MET A 80 -10.96 2.05 -17.21
CA MET A 80 -10.18 1.41 -16.15
C MET A 80 -10.58 -0.06 -15.95
N LYS A 81 -11.87 -0.37 -16.00
CA LYS A 81 -12.37 -1.74 -15.87
C LYS A 81 -11.96 -2.61 -17.06
N ALA A 82 -11.89 -2.06 -18.26
CA ALA A 82 -11.42 -2.80 -19.45
C ALA A 82 -9.91 -3.08 -19.37
N GLN A 83 -9.12 -2.15 -18.84
CA GLN A 83 -7.67 -2.30 -18.71
C GLN A 83 -7.27 -3.19 -17.51
N ILE A 84 -8.02 -3.14 -16.40
CA ILE A 84 -7.70 -3.83 -15.15
C ILE A 84 -8.94 -4.59 -14.64
N PRO A 85 -9.37 -5.63 -15.35
CA PRO A 85 -10.66 -6.28 -15.07
C PRO A 85 -10.70 -7.03 -13.74
N PHE A 86 -9.57 -7.57 -13.27
CA PHE A 86 -9.50 -8.43 -12.07
C PHE A 86 -8.63 -7.87 -10.95
N GLY A 87 -8.04 -6.70 -11.16
CA GLY A 87 -7.00 -6.17 -10.29
C GLY A 87 -5.63 -6.79 -10.60
N VAL A 88 -4.61 -6.35 -9.85
CA VAL A 88 -3.21 -6.74 -10.07
C VAL A 88 -2.65 -7.37 -8.81
N ALA A 89 -1.94 -8.49 -8.97
CA ALA A 89 -1.27 -9.18 -7.87
C ALA A 89 0.09 -8.55 -7.56
N HIS A 90 0.35 -8.28 -6.28
CA HIS A 90 1.68 -7.92 -5.81
C HIS A 90 2.09 -8.79 -4.62
N PRO A 91 3.39 -9.14 -4.49
CA PRO A 91 3.89 -9.90 -3.35
C PRO A 91 3.79 -9.06 -2.07
N LEU A 92 3.48 -9.70 -0.93
CA LEU A 92 3.44 -9.04 0.38
C LEU A 92 4.84 -8.70 0.90
N ALA A 93 5.84 -9.55 0.61
CA ALA A 93 7.25 -9.30 0.81
C ALA A 93 7.88 -8.93 -0.53
N ARG A 94 7.97 -7.63 -0.83
CA ARG A 94 8.47 -7.14 -2.13
C ARG A 94 9.93 -6.75 -2.04
N GLN A 95 10.75 -7.25 -2.96
CA GLN A 95 12.14 -6.83 -3.07
C GLN A 95 12.24 -5.47 -3.79
N HIS A 96 12.92 -4.53 -3.17
CA HIS A 96 13.20 -3.24 -3.78
C HIS A 96 14.22 -3.42 -4.92
N PRO A 97 13.93 -2.96 -6.15
CA PRO A 97 14.73 -3.32 -7.34
C PRO A 97 16.14 -2.75 -7.33
N GLU A 98 16.39 -1.64 -6.64
CA GLU A 98 17.70 -1.00 -6.59
C GLU A 98 18.51 -1.38 -5.36
N THR A 99 17.88 -1.51 -4.19
CA THR A 99 18.57 -1.79 -2.93
C THR A 99 18.65 -3.28 -2.62
N GLY A 100 17.81 -4.11 -3.25
CA GLY A 100 17.67 -5.54 -2.97
C GLY A 100 17.00 -5.86 -1.63
N LYS A 101 16.63 -4.84 -0.84
CA LYS A 101 16.00 -5.03 0.48
C LYS A 101 14.56 -5.48 0.34
N LEU A 102 14.11 -6.39 1.21
CA LEU A 102 12.70 -6.76 1.31
C LEU A 102 11.93 -5.69 2.07
N ALA A 103 10.77 -5.33 1.57
CA ALA A 103 9.83 -4.39 2.17
C ALA A 103 8.47 -5.05 2.39
N LEU A 104 7.78 -4.70 3.45
CA LEU A 104 6.39 -5.10 3.67
C LEU A 104 5.50 -4.29 2.73
N TYR A 105 5.05 -4.93 1.66
CA TYR A 105 4.24 -4.30 0.61
C TYR A 105 2.76 -4.65 0.78
N ILE A 106 2.19 -4.09 1.84
CA ILE A 106 0.78 -4.28 2.21
C ILE A 106 0.18 -2.95 2.62
N HIS A 107 -1.00 -2.63 2.13
CA HIS A 107 -1.64 -1.34 2.41
C HIS A 107 -3.15 -1.47 2.41
N GLY A 108 -3.80 -0.56 3.13
CA GLY A 108 -5.24 -0.58 3.35
C GLY A 108 -6.07 -0.01 2.20
N GLY A 109 -5.46 0.77 1.29
CA GLY A 109 -6.20 1.56 0.29
C GLY A 109 -6.74 0.74 -0.88
N PHE A 110 -5.93 -0.11 -1.46
CA PHE A 110 -6.23 -0.80 -2.73
C PHE A 110 -6.22 -2.32 -2.63
N LEU A 111 -5.63 -2.90 -1.60
CA LEU A 111 -5.59 -4.35 -1.40
C LEU A 111 -6.98 -4.91 -1.08
N ARG A 112 -7.40 -5.94 -1.79
CA ARG A 112 -8.55 -6.76 -1.42
C ARG A 112 -8.13 -7.67 -0.26
N HIS A 113 -8.66 -7.44 0.93
CA HIS A 113 -8.24 -8.13 2.15
C HIS A 113 -8.54 -9.63 2.17
N ASP A 114 -9.42 -10.10 1.29
CA ASP A 114 -9.84 -11.49 1.14
C ASP A 114 -9.13 -12.23 0.00
N SER A 115 -8.10 -11.62 -0.61
CA SER A 115 -7.53 -12.06 -1.89
C SER A 115 -6.12 -12.64 -1.80
N LEU A 116 -5.63 -12.98 -0.60
CA LEU A 116 -4.29 -13.54 -0.48
C LEU A 116 -4.22 -14.95 -1.07
N PHE A 117 -3.13 -15.22 -1.75
CA PHE A 117 -2.85 -16.52 -2.35
C PHE A 117 -1.34 -16.80 -2.38
N ASP A 118 -0.96 -18.06 -2.37
CA ASP A 118 0.43 -18.46 -2.58
C ASP A 118 0.75 -18.35 -4.08
N HIS A 119 1.67 -17.47 -4.44
CA HIS A 119 2.02 -17.20 -5.84
C HIS A 119 2.91 -18.30 -6.46
N THR A 120 3.40 -19.27 -5.66
CA THR A 120 4.17 -20.41 -6.16
C THR A 120 3.27 -21.58 -6.55
N THR A 121 2.16 -21.76 -5.83
CA THR A 121 1.20 -22.86 -6.06
C THR A 121 -0.10 -22.39 -6.73
N GLY A 122 -0.41 -21.09 -6.64
CA GLY A 122 -1.70 -20.53 -7.04
C GLY A 122 -2.84 -20.79 -6.04
N GLU A 123 -2.55 -21.42 -4.89
CA GLU A 123 -3.56 -21.75 -3.89
C GLU A 123 -4.05 -20.52 -3.15
N ALA A 124 -5.36 -20.27 -3.14
CA ALA A 124 -5.96 -19.17 -2.44
C ALA A 124 -5.99 -19.42 -0.93
N MET A 125 -5.62 -18.42 -0.14
CA MET A 125 -5.85 -18.43 1.31
C MET A 125 -7.35 -18.25 1.58
N GLY A 126 -7.90 -18.98 2.55
CA GLY A 126 -9.31 -18.81 2.96
C GLY A 126 -9.60 -17.36 3.37
N CYS A 127 -10.77 -16.87 3.00
CA CYS A 127 -11.18 -15.47 3.15
C CYS A 127 -10.93 -14.90 4.56
N GLU A 128 -11.34 -15.59 5.61
CA GLU A 128 -11.16 -15.12 7.00
C GLU A 128 -9.70 -15.15 7.44
N ALA A 129 -8.92 -16.15 7.04
CA ALA A 129 -7.49 -16.22 7.31
C ALA A 129 -6.74 -15.08 6.59
N SER A 130 -7.11 -14.80 5.34
CA SER A 130 -6.58 -13.69 4.55
C SER A 130 -6.83 -12.35 5.25
N LYS A 131 -8.08 -12.05 5.62
CA LYS A 131 -8.44 -10.82 6.33
C LYS A 131 -7.71 -10.67 7.66
N ALA A 132 -7.60 -11.75 8.44
CA ALA A 132 -6.91 -11.74 9.72
C ALA A 132 -5.42 -11.41 9.56
N LEU A 133 -4.75 -12.05 8.61
CA LEU A 133 -3.34 -11.80 8.31
C LEU A 133 -3.12 -10.36 7.81
N VAL A 134 -3.96 -9.87 6.88
CA VAL A 134 -3.89 -8.49 6.38
C VAL A 134 -4.04 -7.49 7.53
N ALA A 135 -5.03 -7.69 8.42
CA ALA A 135 -5.25 -6.81 9.57
C ALA A 135 -4.06 -6.80 10.55
N GLU A 136 -3.39 -7.94 10.74
CA GLU A 136 -2.18 -8.03 11.56
C GLU A 136 -1.01 -7.28 10.91
N LEU A 137 -0.76 -7.51 9.63
CA LEU A 137 0.35 -6.90 8.90
C LEU A 137 0.21 -5.37 8.79
N LEU A 138 -1.00 -4.86 8.57
CA LEU A 138 -1.25 -3.41 8.50
C LEU A 138 -0.87 -2.67 9.79
N LYS A 139 -0.92 -3.33 10.96
CA LYS A 139 -0.52 -2.74 12.24
C LYS A 139 0.97 -2.39 12.29
N GLN A 140 1.81 -3.02 11.46
CA GLN A 140 3.25 -2.72 11.45
C GLN A 140 3.50 -1.26 11.05
N HIS A 141 2.78 -0.74 10.04
CA HIS A 141 2.93 0.64 9.60
C HIS A 141 2.45 1.67 10.63
N SER A 142 1.63 1.25 11.59
CA SER A 142 1.16 2.10 12.69
C SER A 142 2.13 2.16 13.88
N ARG A 143 3.25 1.44 13.84
CA ARG A 143 4.26 1.46 14.91
C ARG A 143 5.15 2.69 14.79
N PRO A 144 5.26 3.51 15.84
CA PRO A 144 6.01 4.76 15.80
C PRO A 144 7.50 4.55 15.49
N GLU A 145 8.05 3.36 15.78
CA GLU A 145 9.46 3.03 15.50
C GLU A 145 9.81 3.03 14.01
N TYR A 146 8.80 2.89 13.14
CA TYR A 146 9.00 2.88 11.68
C TYR A 146 8.56 4.18 11.02
N GLN A 147 8.10 5.18 11.79
CA GLN A 147 7.45 6.37 11.28
C GLN A 147 8.31 7.61 11.41
N CYS A 148 8.14 8.50 10.45
CA CYS A 148 8.46 9.91 10.62
C CYS A 148 7.24 10.77 10.26
N ARG A 149 7.13 11.92 10.91
CA ARG A 149 6.09 12.92 10.66
C ARG A 149 6.69 14.08 9.89
N PHE A 150 6.08 14.42 8.76
CA PHE A 150 6.41 15.60 7.99
C PHE A 150 5.35 16.69 8.24
N GLN A 151 5.78 17.79 8.81
CA GLN A 151 4.94 18.95 9.04
C GLN A 151 5.14 19.92 7.87
N TRP A 152 4.04 20.21 7.18
CA TRP A 152 4.07 21.05 5.99
C TRP A 152 4.16 22.53 6.32
N SER A 153 4.90 23.27 5.49
CA SER A 153 4.83 24.72 5.32
C SER A 153 4.45 25.03 3.88
N GLU A 154 3.85 26.19 3.66
CA GLU A 154 3.52 26.65 2.30
C GLU A 154 4.77 26.72 1.42
N GLY A 155 4.73 26.14 0.24
CA GLY A 155 5.84 26.02 -0.69
C GLY A 155 6.71 24.77 -0.51
N ASP A 156 6.55 24.00 0.57
CA ASP A 156 7.29 22.75 0.74
C ASP A 156 6.99 21.76 -0.37
N ILE A 157 8.02 20.98 -0.74
CA ILE A 157 7.92 19.87 -1.68
C ILE A 157 8.45 18.62 -0.99
N ALA A 158 7.62 17.60 -0.86
CA ALA A 158 8.02 16.26 -0.42
C ALA A 158 8.11 15.32 -1.60
N PHE A 159 9.15 14.50 -1.58
CA PHE A 159 9.41 13.47 -2.59
C PHE A 159 9.70 12.16 -1.88
N TRP A 160 8.99 11.08 -2.23
CA TRP A 160 9.20 9.77 -1.59
C TRP A 160 9.10 8.61 -2.57
N ASP A 161 9.83 7.53 -2.24
CA ASP A 161 9.84 6.28 -2.99
C ASP A 161 8.66 5.41 -2.58
N ASN A 162 7.69 5.21 -3.46
CA ASN A 162 6.50 4.37 -3.23
C ASN A 162 6.82 2.88 -3.07
N ARG A 163 8.03 2.46 -3.40
CA ARG A 163 8.47 1.07 -3.28
C ARG A 163 9.02 0.76 -1.88
N ALA A 164 9.36 1.80 -1.12
CA ALA A 164 10.06 1.72 0.17
C ALA A 164 9.25 2.25 1.34
N VAL A 165 8.25 3.12 1.11
CA VAL A 165 7.48 3.74 2.18
C VAL A 165 5.98 3.65 1.94
N GLN A 166 5.23 3.71 3.03
CA GLN A 166 3.80 4.04 3.02
C GLN A 166 3.60 5.40 3.67
N HIS A 167 2.49 6.03 3.33
CA HIS A 167 2.12 7.32 3.90
C HIS A 167 0.66 7.37 4.36
N TYR A 168 0.42 8.29 5.28
CA TYR A 168 -0.87 8.53 5.92
C TYR A 168 -1.11 10.03 6.08
#